data_8e6d6993a650ca8c4b9127f1700c0aa9
#
_entry.id   8e6d6993a650ca8c4b9127f1700c0aa9
#
_cell.length_a   1.000
_cell.length_b   1.000
_cell.length_c   1.000
_cell.angle_alpha   90.00
_cell.angle_beta   90.00
_cell.angle_gamma   90.00
#
_symmetry.space_group_name_H-M   'P 1'
#
loop_
_entity.id
_entity.type
_entity.pdbx_description
1 polymer ?
#
loop_
_entity_poly.entity_id
_entity_poly.type
_entity_poly.pdbx_seq_one_letter_code
_entity_poly.pdbx_strand_id
1 'polypeptide(L)'
;MTTFDELMGKLKAEATGCYSWSNGPGDRYAAHSHSFEKVLYCVDGSITFVLEDEAKRLELKPGDRMVLPAGTVHSAIVGASGCSCIEGHR
;
A
#
# COMPACT_ATOMS: atom_id res chain seq x y z
N MET A 1 15.85 6.24 10.57
CA MET A 1 15.24 5.06 9.93
C MET A 1 13.80 4.91 10.40
N THR A 2 12.87 4.77 9.48
CA THR A 2 11.47 4.64 9.84
C THR A 2 11.17 3.18 10.20
N THR A 3 10.62 2.96 11.40
CA THR A 3 10.34 1.63 11.90
C THR A 3 8.87 1.26 11.67
N PHE A 4 8.57 -0.04 11.77
CA PHE A 4 7.20 -0.55 11.72
C PHE A 4 6.32 0.17 12.75
N ASP A 5 6.79 0.30 13.97
CA ASP A 5 6.01 0.91 15.05
C ASP A 5 5.71 2.38 14.79
N GLU A 6 6.67 3.11 14.25
CA GLU A 6 6.48 4.53 13.90
C GLU A 6 5.42 4.68 12.81
N LEU A 7 5.52 3.86 11.76
CA LEU A 7 4.56 3.92 10.66
C LEU A 7 3.16 3.47 11.10
N MET A 8 3.09 2.42 11.91
CA MET A 8 1.81 1.94 12.43
C MET A 8 1.15 3.00 13.31
N GLY A 9 1.93 3.74 14.11
CA GLY A 9 1.41 4.86 14.90
C GLY A 9 0.82 5.96 14.03
N LYS A 10 1.49 6.30 12.93
CA LYS A 10 0.99 7.30 11.98
C LYS A 10 -0.30 6.80 11.31
N LEU A 11 -0.32 5.55 10.90
CA LEU A 11 -1.49 4.95 10.25
C LEU A 11 -2.70 4.96 11.18
N LYS A 12 -2.53 4.55 12.43
CA LYS A 12 -3.62 4.49 13.41
C LYS A 12 -4.17 5.86 13.75
N ALA A 13 -3.39 6.92 13.55
CA ALA A 13 -3.85 8.29 13.78
C ALA A 13 -4.79 8.77 12.69
N GLU A 14 -4.83 8.13 11.52
CA GLU A 14 -5.63 8.59 10.38
C GLU A 14 -6.59 7.55 9.80
N ALA A 15 -6.48 6.28 10.21
CA ALA A 15 -7.28 5.20 9.64
C ALA A 15 -7.71 4.20 10.71
N THR A 16 -8.69 3.37 10.39
CA THR A 16 -9.19 2.31 11.25
C THR A 16 -8.98 0.95 10.59
N GLY A 17 -9.15 -0.13 11.37
CA GLY A 17 -8.97 -1.49 10.84
C GLY A 17 -7.56 -1.75 10.34
N CYS A 18 -6.57 -1.17 11.01
CA CYS A 18 -5.17 -1.24 10.57
C CYS A 18 -4.59 -2.64 10.76
N TYR A 19 -3.87 -3.13 9.74
CA TYR A 19 -3.21 -4.43 9.80
C TYR A 19 -1.98 -4.44 8.89
N SER A 20 -1.16 -5.46 9.02
CA SER A 20 0.04 -5.63 8.21
C SER A 20 -0.08 -6.84 7.30
N TRP A 21 0.62 -6.80 6.17
CA TRP A 21 0.71 -7.91 5.24
C TRP A 21 2.05 -7.89 4.51
N SER A 22 2.43 -9.04 3.96
CA SER A 22 3.69 -9.20 3.24
C SER A 22 3.48 -10.09 2.03
N ASN A 23 4.28 -9.85 1.00
CA ASN A 23 4.26 -10.65 -0.23
C ASN A 23 5.67 -10.92 -0.71
N GLY A 24 5.82 -12.00 -1.47
CA GLY A 24 7.09 -12.41 -2.05
C GLY A 24 7.45 -11.60 -3.28
N PRO A 25 8.72 -11.72 -3.73
CA PRO A 25 9.20 -11.01 -4.91
C PRO A 25 8.36 -11.32 -6.14
N GLY A 26 7.97 -10.27 -6.87
CA GLY A 26 7.24 -10.40 -8.11
C GLY A 26 5.77 -10.78 -7.99
N ASP A 27 5.25 -10.94 -6.79
CA ASP A 27 3.82 -11.22 -6.58
C ASP A 27 2.97 -10.11 -7.20
N ARG A 28 1.80 -10.50 -7.71
CA ARG A 28 0.91 -9.57 -8.41
C ARG A 28 -0.48 -9.56 -7.81
N TYR A 29 -1.08 -8.39 -7.82
CA TYR A 29 -2.49 -8.21 -7.48
C TYR A 29 -3.23 -7.79 -8.74
N ALA A 30 -4.29 -8.53 -9.09
CA ALA A 30 -5.15 -8.18 -10.22
C ALA A 30 -5.88 -6.87 -9.96
N ALA A 31 -6.28 -6.20 -11.03
CA ALA A 31 -7.02 -4.94 -10.94
C ALA A 31 -8.32 -5.12 -10.16
N HIS A 32 -8.55 -4.27 -9.17
CA HIS A 32 -9.74 -4.28 -8.33
C HIS A 32 -9.95 -2.89 -7.71
N SER A 33 -11.07 -2.71 -7.06
CA SER A 33 -11.37 -1.46 -6.34
C SER A 33 -12.04 -1.79 -5.01
N HIS A 34 -12.11 -0.78 -4.15
CA HIS A 34 -12.75 -0.90 -2.83
C HIS A 34 -13.80 0.19 -2.67
N SER A 35 -14.83 -0.07 -1.86
CA SER A 35 -15.90 0.89 -1.58
C SER A 35 -15.50 1.91 -0.51
N PHE A 36 -14.29 1.81 0.03
CA PHE A 36 -13.78 2.70 1.08
C PHE A 36 -12.45 3.30 0.64
N GLU A 37 -12.05 4.39 1.29
CA GLU A 37 -10.72 4.97 1.11
C GLU A 37 -9.69 4.16 1.89
N LYS A 38 -8.58 3.84 1.24
CA LYS A 38 -7.50 3.06 1.83
C LYS A 38 -6.28 3.94 2.04
N VAL A 39 -5.66 3.83 3.23
CA VAL A 39 -4.38 4.46 3.53
C VAL A 39 -3.36 3.34 3.73
N LEU A 40 -2.21 3.45 3.07
CA LEU A 40 -1.21 2.40 3.05
C LEU A 40 0.19 2.99 3.19
N TYR A 41 1.04 2.30 3.98
CA TYR A 41 2.47 2.60 4.06
C TYR A 41 3.26 1.36 3.65
N CYS A 42 4.33 1.55 2.88
CA CYS A 42 5.32 0.51 2.66
C CYS A 42 6.29 0.55 3.84
N VAL A 43 6.50 -0.59 4.49
CA VAL A 43 7.41 -0.70 5.64
C VAL A 43 8.77 -1.20 5.19
N ASP A 44 8.79 -2.18 4.29
CA ASP A 44 10.00 -2.83 3.83
C ASP A 44 9.83 -3.30 2.40
N GLY A 45 10.94 -3.43 1.66
CA GLY A 45 10.91 -3.84 0.26
C GLY A 45 10.34 -2.76 -0.65
N SER A 46 9.60 -3.16 -1.66
CA SER A 46 8.95 -2.23 -2.59
C SER A 46 7.72 -2.85 -3.24
N ILE A 47 6.80 -1.98 -3.67
CA ILE A 47 5.61 -2.39 -4.40
C ILE A 47 5.20 -1.23 -5.32
N THR A 48 4.78 -1.55 -6.54
CA THR A 48 4.29 -0.55 -7.48
C THR A 48 2.80 -0.74 -7.70
N PHE A 49 2.02 0.29 -7.40
CA PHE A 49 0.59 0.33 -7.68
C PHE A 49 0.35 1.00 -9.02
N VAL A 50 -0.56 0.43 -9.79
CA VAL A 50 -0.98 1.00 -11.08
C VAL A 50 -2.41 1.47 -10.93
N LEU A 51 -2.63 2.77 -11.10
CA LEU A 51 -3.97 3.35 -11.09
C LEU A 51 -4.49 3.26 -12.52
N GLU A 52 -5.36 2.27 -12.76
CA GLU A 52 -5.73 1.86 -14.12
C GLU A 52 -6.38 2.98 -14.94
N ASP A 53 -7.32 3.72 -14.33
CA ASP A 53 -8.07 4.76 -15.03
C ASP A 53 -7.20 5.98 -15.38
N GLU A 54 -6.12 6.20 -14.64
CA GLU A 54 -5.22 7.33 -14.84
C GLU A 54 -3.94 6.94 -15.59
N ALA A 55 -3.75 5.64 -15.86
CA ALA A 55 -2.52 5.09 -16.42
C ALA A 55 -1.29 5.55 -15.63
N LYS A 56 -1.40 5.65 -14.30
CA LYS A 56 -0.39 6.19 -13.40
C LYS A 56 0.21 5.08 -12.55
N ARG A 57 1.52 5.11 -12.38
CA ARG A 57 2.25 4.18 -11.53
C ARG A 57 2.80 4.88 -10.31
N LEU A 58 2.64 4.24 -9.14
CA LEU A 58 3.16 4.74 -7.87
C LEU A 58 4.06 3.66 -7.26
N GLU A 59 5.37 3.84 -7.34
CA GLU A 59 6.32 2.96 -6.68
C GLU A 59 6.47 3.38 -5.22
N LEU A 60 6.23 2.46 -4.30
CA LEU A 60 6.40 2.70 -2.86
C LEU A 60 7.65 1.98 -2.37
N LYS A 61 8.49 2.72 -1.66
CA LYS A 61 9.68 2.24 -0.98
C LYS A 61 9.48 2.41 0.53
N PRO A 62 10.37 1.86 1.37
CA PRO A 62 10.19 1.96 2.83
C PRO A 62 9.94 3.40 3.29
N GLY A 63 8.86 3.60 4.02
CA GLY A 63 8.43 4.89 4.52
C GLY A 63 7.43 5.63 3.64
N ASP A 64 7.23 5.19 2.39
CA ASP A 64 6.30 5.85 1.49
C ASP A 64 4.84 5.56 1.85
N ARG A 65 4.01 6.57 1.66
CA ARG A 65 2.58 6.54 1.97
C ARG A 65 1.75 6.76 0.72
N MET A 66 0.61 6.08 0.66
CA MET A 66 -0.32 6.24 -0.45
C MET A 66 -1.75 6.25 0.08
N VAL A 67 -2.61 7.05 -0.55
CA VAL A 67 -4.05 7.05 -0.31
C VAL A 67 -4.74 6.65 -1.60
N LEU A 68 -5.62 5.64 -1.52
CA LEU A 68 -6.47 5.21 -2.62
C LEU A 68 -7.90 5.64 -2.32
N PRO A 69 -8.44 6.62 -3.05
CA PRO A 69 -9.84 7.01 -2.86
C PRO A 69 -10.78 5.84 -3.18
N ALA A 70 -11.95 5.86 -2.55
CA ALA A 70 -12.98 4.85 -2.82
C ALA A 70 -13.28 4.77 -4.33
N GLY A 71 -13.43 3.55 -4.83
CA GLY A 71 -13.74 3.33 -6.24
C GLY A 71 -12.55 3.38 -7.20
N THR A 72 -11.34 3.64 -6.71
CA THR A 72 -10.15 3.68 -7.57
C THR A 72 -9.76 2.28 -8.00
N VAL A 73 -9.78 2.02 -9.30
CA VAL A 73 -9.35 0.73 -9.86
C VAL A 73 -7.82 0.70 -9.89
N HIS A 74 -7.24 -0.29 -9.23
CA HIS A 74 -5.78 -0.40 -9.11
C HIS A 74 -5.33 -1.85 -9.15
N SER A 75 -4.12 -2.05 -9.63
CA SER A 75 -3.40 -3.32 -9.59
C SER A 75 -2.04 -3.07 -8.92
N ALA A 76 -1.28 -4.12 -8.68
CA ALA A 76 0.03 -3.95 -8.04
C ALA A 76 0.99 -5.06 -8.42
N ILE A 77 2.28 -4.73 -8.38
CA ILE A 77 3.38 -5.66 -8.59
C ILE A 77 4.40 -5.46 -7.49
N VAL A 78 4.71 -6.53 -6.78
CA VAL A 78 5.71 -6.51 -5.70
C VAL A 78 7.11 -6.50 -6.32
N GLY A 79 8.02 -5.73 -5.73
CA GLY A 79 9.38 -5.60 -6.22
C GLY A 79 10.25 -6.85 -6.00
N ALA A 80 11.50 -6.77 -6.45
CA ALA A 80 12.44 -7.90 -6.47
C ALA A 80 12.80 -8.44 -5.08
N SER A 81 12.63 -7.64 -4.04
CA SER A 81 12.93 -8.03 -2.64
C SER A 81 11.69 -8.35 -1.83
N GLY A 82 10.53 -8.44 -2.47
CA GLY A 82 9.27 -8.58 -1.74
C GLY A 82 8.82 -7.28 -1.14
N CYS A 83 7.78 -7.30 -0.31
CA CYS A 83 7.35 -6.12 0.43
C CYS A 83 6.65 -6.49 1.72
N SER A 84 6.69 -5.57 2.67
CA SER A 84 5.86 -5.58 3.86
C SER A 84 5.16 -4.24 3.94
N CYS A 85 3.86 -4.26 4.09
CA CYS A 85 3.04 -3.05 4.11
C CYS A 85 2.08 -3.08 5.30
N ILE A 86 1.59 -1.91 5.64
CA ILE A 86 0.51 -1.76 6.62
C ILE A 86 -0.59 -0.92 5.97
N GLU A 87 -1.82 -1.21 6.27
CA GLU A 87 -2.93 -0.46 5.71
C GLU A 87 -4.13 -0.41 6.64
N GLY A 88 -4.96 0.60 6.43
CA GLY A 88 -6.24 0.76 7.09
C GLY A 88 -7.19 1.48 6.15
N HIS A 89 -8.41 1.70 6.62
CA HIS A 89 -9.43 2.40 5.84
C HIS A 89 -10.00 3.60 6.62
N ARG A 90 -10.59 4.52 5.86
CA ARG A 90 -11.24 5.69 6.47
C ARG A 90 -12.36 6.25 5.59
#